data_f54e975accfac2d4973e0f6847a1df45
#
_entry.id   f54e975accfac2d4973e0f6847a1df45
#
_cell.length_a   1.000
_cell.length_b   1.000
_cell.length_c   1.000
_cell.angle_alpha   90.00
_cell.angle_beta   90.00
_cell.angle_gamma   90.00
#
_symmetry.space_group_name_H-M   'P 1'
#
loop_
_entity.id
_entity.type
_entity.pdbx_description
1 polymer ?
#
loop_
_entity_poly.entity_id
_entity_poly.type
_entity_poly.pdbx_seq_one_letter_code
_entity_poly.pdbx_strand_id
1 'polypeptide(L)'
;MKKSVTIIILLLIVIVFGGSMYYLYQKNAENPIVYETEKLSKQNIVRKAIATGSILPLEEVLIKPNISGVIEEIYVEGGDYVKSGDLLAKIKVVPNLNALNDARNNIDEARINLDDQKRNYERQLTLFNKGVISKADLERAQVTNDQAKQSYRAANKRFDIVNTGTTSGFRNAANTLIRATVSGMVLEVPVEVGNQVIESNNFNEGTTIAAIADVEKMIFEGKVDESEVGKIKENLPLEITVGAIEDQVFNAVLDYIAPKGKEENGAIQFEIKGTLNKQDTVFIRAGLSANASIILARADSVLALKEALVQFDDETKKPFVEIETSEQQFERKDIELGISDGIFVEVKSGLNADDKIKVWNAIEEEENAN
;
A
#
# COMPACT_ATOMS: atom_id res chain seq x y z
N MET A 1 -20.82 92.65 -39.95
CA MET A 1 -21.13 91.77 -38.81
C MET A 1 -21.06 90.27 -39.17
N LYS A 2 -21.47 89.76 -40.35
CA LYS A 2 -21.43 88.31 -40.60
C LYS A 2 -20.01 87.69 -40.74
N LYS A 3 -19.00 88.41 -41.28
CA LYS A 3 -17.63 87.88 -41.43
C LYS A 3 -16.86 87.78 -40.16
N SER A 4 -17.10 88.66 -39.18
CA SER A 4 -16.41 88.61 -37.86
C SER A 4 -16.89 87.42 -37.01
N VAL A 5 -18.18 87.06 -37.09
CA VAL A 5 -18.76 85.91 -36.36
C VAL A 5 -18.22 84.60 -36.90
N THR A 6 -18.05 84.53 -38.27
CA THR A 6 -17.47 83.29 -38.85
C THR A 6 -16.02 83.05 -38.49
N ILE A 7 -15.21 84.13 -38.35
CA ILE A 7 -13.81 84.01 -37.91
C ILE A 7 -13.71 83.58 -36.43
N ILE A 8 -14.61 84.08 -35.57
CA ILE A 8 -14.65 83.69 -34.12
C ILE A 8 -15.04 82.20 -33.96
N ILE A 9 -16.03 81.76 -34.80
CA ILE A 9 -16.44 80.33 -34.75
C ILE A 9 -15.30 79.41 -35.23
N LEU A 10 -14.56 79.79 -36.29
CA LEU A 10 -13.46 79.02 -36.83
C LEU A 10 -12.29 78.95 -35.82
N LEU A 11 -12.01 80.06 -35.07
CA LEU A 11 -11.02 80.09 -34.04
C LEU A 11 -11.38 79.19 -32.83
N LEU A 12 -12.67 79.19 -32.50
CA LEU A 12 -13.19 78.34 -31.45
C LEU A 12 -13.09 76.81 -31.76
N ILE A 13 -13.37 76.48 -33.07
CA ILE A 13 -13.20 75.10 -33.53
C ILE A 13 -11.72 74.67 -33.49
N VAL A 14 -10.79 75.53 -33.86
CA VAL A 14 -9.35 75.24 -33.81
C VAL A 14 -8.88 75.03 -32.33
N ILE A 15 -9.37 75.86 -31.42
CA ILE A 15 -9.04 75.71 -30.00
C ILE A 15 -9.60 74.42 -29.41
N VAL A 16 -10.85 74.05 -29.72
CA VAL A 16 -11.49 72.83 -29.28
C VAL A 16 -10.78 71.62 -29.89
N PHE A 17 -10.43 71.69 -31.22
CA PHE A 17 -9.71 70.60 -31.87
C PHE A 17 -8.30 70.42 -31.32
N GLY A 18 -7.56 71.54 -31.12
CA GLY A 18 -6.22 71.51 -30.47
C GLY A 18 -6.27 70.99 -29.06
N GLY A 19 -7.26 71.41 -28.26
CA GLY A 19 -7.49 70.94 -26.90
C GLY A 19 -7.84 69.44 -26.83
N SER A 20 -8.68 69.00 -27.76
CA SER A 20 -9.03 67.58 -27.89
C SER A 20 -7.82 66.72 -28.32
N MET A 21 -7.01 67.22 -29.24
CA MET A 21 -5.82 66.54 -29.71
C MET A 21 -4.72 66.48 -28.60
N TYR A 22 -4.59 67.54 -27.84
CA TYR A 22 -3.71 67.59 -26.67
C TYR A 22 -4.17 66.62 -25.56
N TYR A 23 -5.49 66.59 -25.30
CA TYR A 23 -6.09 65.69 -24.34
C TYR A 23 -5.91 64.20 -24.75
N LEU A 24 -6.13 63.86 -26.04
CA LEU A 24 -5.90 62.55 -26.60
C LEU A 24 -4.41 62.18 -26.58
N TYR A 25 -3.50 63.12 -26.83
CA TYR A 25 -2.07 62.87 -26.71
C TYR A 25 -1.64 62.59 -25.28
N GLN A 26 -2.19 63.29 -24.28
CA GLN A 26 -1.92 63.04 -22.86
C GLN A 26 -2.56 61.74 -22.34
N LYS A 27 -3.73 61.40 -22.87
CA LYS A 27 -4.40 60.16 -22.54
C LYS A 27 -3.77 58.93 -23.19
N ASN A 28 -3.15 59.09 -24.35
CA ASN A 28 -2.40 58.02 -25.05
C ASN A 28 -0.91 57.94 -24.67
N ALA A 29 -0.44 58.80 -23.74
CA ALA A 29 0.81 58.56 -23.09
C ALA A 29 0.59 57.33 -22.16
N GLU A 30 0.85 56.14 -22.70
CA GLU A 30 0.83 54.89 -21.93
C GLU A 30 1.74 55.10 -20.70
N ASN A 31 1.20 54.84 -19.50
CA ASN A 31 2.06 54.81 -18.30
C ASN A 31 3.17 53.81 -18.62
N PRO A 32 4.43 54.19 -18.41
CA PRO A 32 5.52 53.26 -18.68
C PRO A 32 5.32 52.03 -17.78
N ILE A 33 5.18 50.86 -18.39
CA ILE A 33 5.08 49.60 -17.68
C ILE A 33 6.36 49.44 -16.89
N VAL A 34 6.24 49.51 -15.55
CA VAL A 34 7.36 49.29 -14.61
C VAL A 34 7.41 47.84 -14.29
N TYR A 35 8.50 47.18 -14.65
CA TYR A 35 8.71 45.75 -14.34
C TYR A 35 9.37 45.61 -12.98
N GLU A 36 8.86 44.69 -12.18
CA GLU A 36 9.53 44.26 -10.96
C GLU A 36 10.78 43.43 -11.28
N THR A 37 11.73 43.40 -10.37
CA THR A 37 12.93 42.58 -10.50
C THR A 37 13.09 41.68 -9.32
N GLU A 38 13.49 40.42 -9.56
CA GLU A 38 13.79 39.44 -8.53
C GLU A 38 15.27 39.02 -8.61
N LYS A 39 15.91 38.80 -7.43
CA LYS A 39 17.28 38.32 -7.36
C LYS A 39 17.33 36.82 -7.19
N LEU A 40 18.45 36.23 -7.64
CA LEU A 40 18.74 34.84 -7.32
C LEU A 40 18.89 34.64 -5.82
N SER A 41 18.43 33.52 -5.32
CA SER A 41 18.59 33.10 -3.94
C SER A 41 19.25 31.74 -3.87
N LYS A 42 20.00 31.49 -2.77
CA LYS A 42 20.53 30.17 -2.52
C LYS A 42 19.42 29.29 -1.94
N GLN A 43 19.10 28.18 -2.60
CA GLN A 43 18.05 27.27 -2.18
C GLN A 43 18.47 25.81 -2.31
N ASN A 44 17.77 24.95 -1.60
CA ASN A 44 17.85 23.51 -1.79
C ASN A 44 16.73 23.09 -2.74
N ILE A 45 17.09 22.55 -3.88
CA ILE A 45 16.13 22.10 -4.91
C ILE A 45 16.09 20.58 -4.88
N VAL A 46 14.90 20.02 -4.70
CA VAL A 46 14.68 18.57 -4.67
C VAL A 46 13.63 18.22 -5.71
N ARG A 47 14.08 17.55 -6.77
CA ARG A 47 13.15 16.96 -7.76
C ARG A 47 12.66 15.63 -7.24
N LYS A 48 11.37 15.50 -7.07
CA LYS A 48 10.72 14.31 -6.52
C LYS A 48 9.54 13.86 -7.38
N ALA A 49 9.31 12.54 -7.42
CA ALA A 49 8.06 11.96 -7.87
C ALA A 49 7.23 11.61 -6.62
N ILE A 50 5.91 11.70 -6.73
CA ILE A 50 5.01 11.43 -5.60
C ILE A 50 4.30 10.10 -5.85
N ALA A 51 4.26 9.27 -4.82
CA ALA A 51 3.47 8.05 -4.77
C ALA A 51 2.51 8.09 -3.59
N THR A 52 1.29 7.64 -3.81
CA THR A 52 0.29 7.49 -2.75
C THR A 52 0.09 6.01 -2.44
N GLY A 53 -0.08 5.66 -1.18
CA GLY A 53 -0.20 4.27 -0.77
C GLY A 53 -0.48 4.10 0.71
N SER A 54 -0.03 2.99 1.27
CA SER A 54 -0.19 2.65 2.68
C SER A 54 1.07 1.98 3.23
N ILE A 55 1.20 1.99 4.56
CA ILE A 55 2.23 1.24 5.25
C ILE A 55 1.67 -0.10 5.67
N LEU A 56 2.32 -1.17 5.24
CA LEU A 56 1.94 -2.55 5.48
C LEU A 56 3.11 -3.32 6.10
N PRO A 57 2.86 -4.41 6.83
CA PRO A 57 3.94 -5.31 7.20
C PRO A 57 4.52 -5.99 5.96
N LEU A 58 5.81 -6.31 6.00
CA LEU A 58 6.48 -7.01 4.89
C LEU A 58 5.82 -8.35 4.58
N GLU A 59 5.44 -9.08 5.63
CA GLU A 59 4.76 -10.38 5.54
C GLU A 59 3.57 -10.41 6.49
N GLU A 60 2.41 -10.75 5.97
CA GLU A 60 1.19 -10.99 6.73
C GLU A 60 0.74 -12.42 6.51
N VAL A 61 0.52 -13.15 7.61
CA VAL A 61 0.10 -14.54 7.58
C VAL A 61 -1.34 -14.66 8.08
N LEU A 62 -2.23 -15.05 7.18
CA LEU A 62 -3.62 -15.33 7.49
C LEU A 62 -3.76 -16.74 8.05
N ILE A 63 -4.14 -16.85 9.33
CA ILE A 63 -4.38 -18.11 10.00
C ILE A 63 -5.78 -18.60 9.64
N LYS A 64 -5.84 -19.75 8.99
CA LYS A 64 -7.09 -20.37 8.51
C LYS A 64 -7.25 -21.75 9.13
N PRO A 65 -8.49 -22.23 9.39
CA PRO A 65 -8.72 -23.54 9.98
C PRO A 65 -8.53 -24.65 8.95
N ASN A 66 -8.10 -25.82 9.45
CA ASN A 66 -8.04 -27.07 8.68
C ASN A 66 -9.30 -27.93 8.84
N ILE A 67 -10.32 -27.42 9.51
CA ILE A 67 -11.59 -28.12 9.76
C ILE A 67 -12.72 -27.10 9.86
N SER A 68 -13.87 -27.43 9.28
CA SER A 68 -15.06 -26.60 9.38
C SER A 68 -15.78 -26.82 10.72
N GLY A 69 -16.36 -25.75 11.27
CA GLY A 69 -17.07 -25.82 12.55
C GLY A 69 -17.58 -24.45 13.01
N VAL A 70 -17.77 -24.32 14.31
CA VAL A 70 -18.19 -23.09 14.98
C VAL A 70 -17.11 -22.67 15.99
N ILE A 71 -16.77 -21.40 16.04
CA ILE A 71 -15.83 -20.87 17.04
C ILE A 71 -16.42 -21.06 18.43
N GLU A 72 -15.72 -21.80 19.28
CA GLU A 72 -16.11 -22.06 20.66
C GLU A 72 -15.51 -21.03 21.60
N GLU A 73 -14.22 -20.73 21.43
CA GLU A 73 -13.47 -19.76 22.24
C GLU A 73 -12.42 -19.05 21.37
N ILE A 74 -12.13 -17.80 21.68
CA ILE A 74 -11.04 -17.00 21.12
C ILE A 74 -10.15 -16.56 22.27
N TYR A 75 -8.83 -16.72 22.14
CA TYR A 75 -7.84 -16.49 23.21
C TYR A 75 -6.96 -15.27 22.98
N VAL A 76 -7.11 -14.59 21.84
CA VAL A 76 -6.29 -13.44 21.43
C VAL A 76 -7.16 -12.34 20.87
N GLU A 77 -6.66 -11.12 20.98
CA GLU A 77 -7.28 -9.91 20.41
C GLU A 77 -6.29 -9.19 19.48
N GLY A 78 -6.81 -8.27 18.67
CA GLY A 78 -5.95 -7.41 17.85
C GLY A 78 -5.02 -6.57 18.73
N GLY A 79 -3.72 -6.63 18.45
CA GLY A 79 -2.66 -5.98 19.22
C GLY A 79 -1.85 -6.90 20.11
N ASP A 80 -2.32 -8.14 20.34
CA ASP A 80 -1.57 -9.12 21.13
C ASP A 80 -0.32 -9.61 20.39
N TYR A 81 0.74 -9.91 21.15
CA TYR A 81 1.94 -10.51 20.60
C TYR A 81 1.96 -12.01 20.86
N VAL A 82 2.04 -12.81 19.81
CA VAL A 82 2.01 -14.28 19.88
C VAL A 82 3.29 -14.89 19.34
N LYS A 83 3.63 -16.07 19.86
CA LYS A 83 4.72 -16.92 19.37
C LYS A 83 4.16 -18.07 18.53
N SER A 84 4.96 -18.55 17.60
CA SER A 84 4.61 -19.78 16.87
C SER A 84 4.27 -20.92 17.83
N GLY A 85 3.09 -21.52 17.64
CA GLY A 85 2.53 -22.58 18.50
C GLY A 85 1.52 -22.10 19.54
N ASP A 86 1.43 -20.79 19.82
CA ASP A 86 0.44 -20.24 20.76
C ASP A 86 -0.99 -20.48 20.28
N LEU A 87 -1.90 -20.69 21.25
CA LEU A 87 -3.30 -20.97 20.96
C LEU A 87 -4.06 -19.67 20.66
N LEU A 88 -4.71 -19.62 19.50
CA LEU A 88 -5.46 -18.45 19.04
C LEU A 88 -6.96 -18.60 19.23
N ALA A 89 -7.50 -19.75 18.81
CA ALA A 89 -8.93 -20.04 18.90
C ALA A 89 -9.18 -21.54 19.04
N LYS A 90 -10.38 -21.88 19.51
CA LYS A 90 -10.90 -23.24 19.58
C LYS A 90 -12.14 -23.35 18.74
N ILE A 91 -12.21 -24.38 17.90
CA ILE A 91 -13.33 -24.70 17.02
C ILE A 91 -14.06 -25.92 17.56
N LYS A 92 -15.37 -25.83 17.62
CA LYS A 92 -16.26 -26.99 17.84
C LYS A 92 -16.70 -27.51 16.48
N VAL A 93 -16.39 -28.78 16.22
CA VAL A 93 -16.79 -29.43 14.96
C VAL A 93 -18.31 -29.57 14.90
N VAL A 94 -18.87 -29.22 13.75
CA VAL A 94 -20.26 -29.53 13.40
C VAL A 94 -20.21 -30.67 12.38
N PRO A 95 -20.38 -31.91 12.83
CA PRO A 95 -20.22 -33.07 11.95
C PRO A 95 -21.31 -33.10 10.88
N ASN A 96 -20.95 -33.51 9.66
CA ASN A 96 -21.90 -33.83 8.63
C ASN A 96 -22.67 -35.09 9.03
N LEU A 97 -24.00 -35.02 9.09
CA LEU A 97 -24.86 -36.13 9.55
C LEU A 97 -24.69 -37.39 8.71
N ASN A 98 -24.50 -37.29 7.40
CA ASN A 98 -24.27 -38.41 6.54
C ASN A 98 -22.93 -39.12 6.87
N ALA A 99 -21.84 -38.33 6.98
CA ALA A 99 -20.55 -38.86 7.33
C ALA A 99 -20.53 -39.49 8.75
N LEU A 100 -21.31 -38.91 9.69
CA LEU A 100 -21.46 -39.48 11.02
C LEU A 100 -22.21 -40.80 11.01
N ASN A 101 -23.30 -40.92 10.24
CA ASN A 101 -24.05 -42.16 10.06
C ASN A 101 -23.20 -43.22 9.39
N ASP A 102 -22.45 -42.88 8.34
CA ASP A 102 -21.55 -43.81 7.64
C ASP A 102 -20.45 -44.33 8.60
N ALA A 103 -19.85 -43.46 9.39
CA ALA A 103 -18.86 -43.86 10.38
C ALA A 103 -19.45 -44.77 11.46
N ARG A 104 -20.73 -44.54 11.86
CA ARG A 104 -21.43 -45.37 12.81
C ARG A 104 -21.74 -46.77 12.23
N ASN A 105 -22.24 -46.83 11.00
CA ASN A 105 -22.48 -48.09 10.31
C ASN A 105 -21.19 -48.93 10.18
N ASN A 106 -20.05 -48.28 9.89
CA ASN A 106 -18.74 -48.92 9.83
C ASN A 106 -18.30 -49.51 11.18
N ILE A 107 -18.66 -48.88 12.33
CA ILE A 107 -18.42 -49.42 13.65
C ILE A 107 -19.26 -50.69 13.85
N ASP A 108 -20.55 -50.63 13.50
CA ASP A 108 -21.47 -51.76 13.73
C ASP A 108 -21.04 -52.95 12.86
N GLU A 109 -20.64 -52.75 11.61
CA GLU A 109 -20.09 -53.79 10.74
C GLU A 109 -18.78 -54.38 11.30
N ALA A 110 -17.84 -53.58 11.68
CA ALA A 110 -16.56 -54.03 12.29
C ALA A 110 -16.78 -54.79 13.60
N ARG A 111 -17.80 -54.38 14.38
CA ARG A 111 -18.18 -55.05 15.62
C ARG A 111 -18.75 -56.43 15.35
N ILE A 112 -19.68 -56.54 14.40
CA ILE A 112 -20.28 -57.85 14.01
C ILE A 112 -19.16 -58.82 13.57
N ASN A 113 -18.23 -58.33 12.73
CA ASN A 113 -17.11 -59.14 12.27
C ASN A 113 -16.19 -59.56 13.45
N LEU A 114 -15.87 -58.64 14.37
CA LEU A 114 -15.06 -58.92 15.54
C LEU A 114 -15.72 -60.00 16.43
N ASP A 115 -17.03 -59.88 16.67
CA ASP A 115 -17.78 -60.85 17.51
C ASP A 115 -17.81 -62.23 16.82
N ASP A 116 -17.88 -62.28 15.49
CA ASP A 116 -17.80 -63.57 14.79
C ASP A 116 -16.40 -64.20 14.86
N GLN A 117 -15.35 -63.43 14.56
CA GLN A 117 -13.97 -63.94 14.61
C GLN A 117 -13.55 -64.32 16.03
N LYS A 118 -14.05 -63.62 17.05
CA LYS A 118 -13.83 -63.91 18.45
C LYS A 118 -14.46 -65.30 18.80
N ARG A 119 -15.73 -65.52 18.44
CA ARG A 119 -16.40 -66.84 18.65
C ARG A 119 -15.66 -67.96 17.90
N ASN A 120 -15.16 -67.68 16.71
CA ASN A 120 -14.38 -68.67 15.94
C ASN A 120 -13.06 -68.99 16.65
N TYR A 121 -12.32 -68.00 17.11
CA TYR A 121 -11.07 -68.16 17.88
C TYR A 121 -11.31 -68.97 19.16
N GLU A 122 -12.34 -68.64 19.94
CA GLU A 122 -12.68 -69.33 21.20
C GLU A 122 -13.04 -70.83 20.94
N ARG A 123 -13.74 -71.11 19.83
CA ARG A 123 -14.04 -72.48 19.39
C ARG A 123 -12.75 -73.21 18.99
N GLN A 124 -11.86 -72.57 18.20
CA GLN A 124 -10.60 -73.23 17.81
C GLN A 124 -9.69 -73.47 19.02
N LEU A 125 -9.64 -72.53 19.99
CA LEU A 125 -8.90 -72.69 21.24
C LEU A 125 -9.40 -73.90 22.04
N THR A 126 -10.73 -74.10 22.09
CA THR A 126 -11.33 -75.26 22.75
C THR A 126 -10.97 -76.56 22.03
N LEU A 127 -10.96 -76.63 20.71
CA LEU A 127 -10.59 -77.78 19.89
C LEU A 127 -9.09 -78.08 20.03
N PHE A 128 -8.24 -77.09 20.07
CA PHE A 128 -6.82 -77.23 20.28
C PHE A 128 -6.52 -77.84 21.66
N ASN A 129 -7.16 -77.36 22.73
CA ASN A 129 -7.04 -77.89 24.07
C ASN A 129 -7.49 -79.36 24.17
N LYS A 130 -8.39 -79.81 23.26
CA LYS A 130 -8.82 -81.22 23.13
C LYS A 130 -7.94 -82.06 22.19
N GLY A 131 -6.86 -81.48 21.63
CA GLY A 131 -5.94 -82.15 20.71
C GLY A 131 -6.52 -82.41 19.30
N VAL A 132 -7.61 -81.74 18.90
CA VAL A 132 -8.33 -81.95 17.61
C VAL A 132 -7.75 -81.20 16.44
N ILE A 133 -7.12 -80.03 16.69
CA ILE A 133 -6.56 -79.19 15.62
C ILE A 133 -5.07 -78.91 15.85
N SER A 134 -4.38 -78.45 14.78
CA SER A 134 -2.97 -78.11 14.86
C SER A 134 -2.74 -76.73 15.51
N LYS A 135 -1.53 -76.50 16.01
CA LYS A 135 -1.11 -75.19 16.50
C LYS A 135 -1.20 -74.10 15.40
N ALA A 136 -0.86 -74.45 14.17
CA ALA A 136 -0.94 -73.54 13.03
C ALA A 136 -2.38 -73.09 12.74
N ASP A 137 -3.38 -73.93 12.96
CA ASP A 137 -4.80 -73.57 12.77
C ASP A 137 -5.27 -72.63 13.89
N LEU A 138 -4.86 -72.83 15.13
CA LEU A 138 -5.12 -71.91 16.24
C LEU A 138 -4.47 -70.56 16.00
N GLU A 139 -3.19 -70.52 15.61
CA GLU A 139 -2.49 -69.29 15.31
C GLU A 139 -3.15 -68.50 14.19
N ARG A 140 -3.65 -69.18 13.14
CA ARG A 140 -4.43 -68.53 12.04
C ARG A 140 -5.71 -67.89 12.57
N ALA A 141 -6.45 -68.61 13.43
CA ALA A 141 -7.67 -68.06 14.04
C ALA A 141 -7.39 -66.88 14.96
N GLN A 142 -6.27 -66.91 15.68
CA GLN A 142 -5.81 -65.80 16.54
C GLN A 142 -5.47 -64.55 15.68
N VAL A 143 -4.70 -64.73 14.62
CA VAL A 143 -4.34 -63.60 13.73
C VAL A 143 -5.59 -62.96 13.12
N THR A 144 -6.56 -63.76 12.66
CA THR A 144 -7.82 -63.26 12.09
C THR A 144 -8.65 -62.47 13.14
N ASN A 145 -8.74 -63.00 14.38
CA ASN A 145 -9.39 -62.30 15.50
C ASN A 145 -8.67 -60.96 15.83
N ASP A 146 -7.33 -60.95 15.85
CA ASP A 146 -6.56 -59.73 16.13
C ASP A 146 -6.71 -58.70 15.00
N GLN A 147 -6.79 -59.14 13.75
CA GLN A 147 -7.09 -58.26 12.63
C GLN A 147 -8.51 -57.63 12.74
N ALA A 148 -9.52 -58.44 13.08
CA ALA A 148 -10.88 -57.93 13.29
C ALA A 148 -10.93 -56.92 14.46
N LYS A 149 -10.18 -57.17 15.55
CA LYS A 149 -10.02 -56.26 16.70
C LYS A 149 -9.38 -54.90 16.29
N GLN A 150 -8.36 -54.97 15.44
CA GLN A 150 -7.74 -53.72 14.90
C GLN A 150 -8.70 -52.95 14.00
N SER A 151 -9.47 -53.65 13.13
CA SER A 151 -10.49 -53.02 12.27
C SER A 151 -11.56 -52.30 13.10
N TYR A 152 -12.07 -52.94 14.15
CA TYR A 152 -13.02 -52.33 15.08
C TYR A 152 -12.44 -51.09 15.78
N ARG A 153 -11.18 -51.15 16.25
CA ARG A 153 -10.48 -49.97 16.85
C ARG A 153 -10.32 -48.86 15.82
N ALA A 154 -9.98 -49.16 14.57
CA ALA A 154 -9.83 -48.18 13.52
C ALA A 154 -11.17 -47.49 13.18
N ALA A 155 -12.27 -48.25 13.12
CA ALA A 155 -13.61 -47.72 12.91
C ALA A 155 -14.04 -46.75 14.01
N ASN A 156 -13.78 -47.11 15.32
CA ASN A 156 -14.05 -46.20 16.43
C ASN A 156 -13.23 -44.90 16.35
N LYS A 157 -11.94 -44.98 16.04
CA LYS A 157 -11.09 -43.78 15.88
C LYS A 157 -11.60 -42.90 14.75
N ARG A 158 -12.07 -43.49 13.61
CA ARG A 158 -12.63 -42.75 12.51
C ARG A 158 -13.92 -42.02 12.90
N PHE A 159 -14.80 -42.69 13.67
CA PHE A 159 -15.99 -42.04 14.24
C PHE A 159 -15.66 -40.89 15.16
N ASP A 160 -14.66 -41.04 16.06
CA ASP A 160 -14.21 -39.96 16.94
C ASP A 160 -13.74 -38.74 16.11
N ILE A 161 -12.96 -38.96 15.05
CA ILE A 161 -12.48 -37.89 14.16
C ILE A 161 -13.65 -37.18 13.50
N VAL A 162 -14.63 -37.90 12.97
CA VAL A 162 -15.81 -37.31 12.31
C VAL A 162 -16.67 -36.54 13.32
N ASN A 163 -16.83 -37.07 14.53
CA ASN A 163 -17.70 -36.52 15.56
C ASN A 163 -17.09 -35.32 16.30
N THR A 164 -15.80 -35.38 16.61
CA THR A 164 -15.13 -34.39 17.49
C THR A 164 -13.92 -33.69 16.87
N GLY A 165 -13.54 -34.07 15.63
CA GLY A 165 -12.34 -33.56 14.96
C GLY A 165 -11.02 -34.09 15.54
N THR A 166 -11.07 -34.97 16.54
CA THR A 166 -9.88 -35.50 17.22
C THR A 166 -10.07 -36.94 17.64
N THR A 167 -9.00 -37.66 17.98
CA THR A 167 -9.03 -39.02 18.55
C THR A 167 -8.09 -39.14 19.71
N SER A 168 -8.34 -40.13 20.56
CA SER A 168 -7.49 -40.43 21.74
C SER A 168 -6.03 -40.67 21.32
N GLY A 169 -5.10 -39.94 21.89
CA GLY A 169 -3.66 -39.95 21.55
C GLY A 169 -3.15 -38.78 20.73
N PHE A 170 -4.02 -37.97 20.13
CA PHE A 170 -3.66 -36.79 19.33
C PHE A 170 -4.30 -35.47 19.86
N ARG A 171 -4.67 -35.42 21.14
CA ARG A 171 -5.35 -34.25 21.73
C ARG A 171 -4.57 -32.94 21.56
N ASN A 172 -3.24 -32.97 21.59
CA ASN A 172 -2.39 -31.78 21.39
C ASN A 172 -2.21 -31.41 19.90
N ALA A 173 -2.51 -32.32 18.98
CA ALA A 173 -2.50 -32.11 17.55
C ALA A 173 -3.94 -32.07 16.97
N ALA A 174 -4.92 -31.76 17.83
CA ALA A 174 -6.32 -31.67 17.40
C ALA A 174 -6.48 -30.50 16.44
N ASN A 175 -7.03 -30.77 15.26
CA ASN A 175 -7.35 -29.75 14.25
C ASN A 175 -8.37 -28.70 14.75
N THR A 176 -8.98 -28.95 15.92
CA THR A 176 -9.92 -28.03 16.59
C THR A 176 -9.22 -26.90 17.34
N LEU A 177 -7.92 -27.01 17.62
CA LEU A 177 -7.12 -25.99 18.29
C LEU A 177 -6.32 -25.21 17.25
N ILE A 178 -6.74 -23.99 16.98
CA ILE A 178 -6.07 -23.12 16.02
C ILE A 178 -4.92 -22.43 16.71
N ARG A 179 -3.71 -22.60 16.14
CA ARG A 179 -2.46 -22.07 16.68
C ARG A 179 -1.76 -21.17 15.70
N ALA A 180 -1.00 -20.21 16.22
CA ALA A 180 -0.13 -19.36 15.43
C ALA A 180 0.93 -20.21 14.71
N THR A 181 1.07 -20.01 13.41
CA THR A 181 2.12 -20.65 12.60
C THR A 181 3.42 -19.86 12.62
N VAL A 182 3.34 -18.56 12.85
CA VAL A 182 4.45 -17.61 12.94
C VAL A 182 4.37 -16.84 14.24
N SER A 183 5.50 -16.22 14.64
CA SER A 183 5.53 -15.27 15.76
C SER A 183 5.33 -13.86 15.22
N GLY A 184 4.58 -13.02 15.93
CA GLY A 184 4.32 -11.65 15.54
C GLY A 184 3.17 -11.04 16.32
N MET A 185 2.73 -9.88 15.89
CA MET A 185 1.54 -9.21 16.43
C MET A 185 0.28 -9.67 15.67
N VAL A 186 -0.78 -9.94 16.40
CA VAL A 186 -2.11 -10.17 15.84
C VAL A 186 -2.64 -8.82 15.35
N LEU A 187 -2.81 -8.67 14.02
CA LEU A 187 -3.32 -7.44 13.43
C LEU A 187 -4.84 -7.35 13.60
N GLU A 188 -5.52 -8.45 13.32
CA GLU A 188 -6.97 -8.53 13.44
C GLU A 188 -7.45 -9.96 13.72
N VAL A 189 -8.63 -10.07 14.29
CA VAL A 189 -9.39 -11.31 14.51
C VAL A 189 -10.80 -11.08 13.95
N PRO A 190 -11.05 -11.35 12.65
CA PRO A 190 -12.31 -10.99 11.99
C PRO A 190 -13.47 -11.93 12.30
N VAL A 191 -13.31 -12.82 13.29
CA VAL A 191 -14.33 -13.78 13.71
C VAL A 191 -14.72 -13.58 15.17
N GLU A 192 -15.94 -14.00 15.52
CA GLU A 192 -16.48 -13.94 16.89
C GLU A 192 -16.88 -15.33 17.37
N VAL A 193 -16.99 -15.49 18.67
CA VAL A 193 -17.51 -16.72 19.29
C VAL A 193 -18.94 -16.97 18.78
N GLY A 194 -19.19 -18.21 18.31
CA GLY A 194 -20.44 -18.59 17.67
C GLY A 194 -20.45 -18.45 16.14
N ASN A 195 -19.47 -17.81 15.52
CA ASN A 195 -19.37 -17.74 14.06
C ASN A 195 -19.04 -19.11 13.47
N GLN A 196 -19.65 -19.43 12.34
CA GLN A 196 -19.31 -20.60 11.54
C GLN A 196 -18.08 -20.30 10.68
N VAL A 197 -17.12 -21.24 10.71
CA VAL A 197 -15.89 -21.16 9.94
C VAL A 197 -15.77 -22.36 8.99
N ILE A 198 -15.19 -22.12 7.84
CA ILE A 198 -15.01 -23.10 6.76
C ILE A 198 -13.52 -23.35 6.59
N GLU A 199 -13.14 -24.63 6.45
CA GLU A 199 -11.76 -25.04 6.18
C GLU A 199 -11.23 -24.51 4.85
N SER A 200 -9.93 -24.23 4.80
CA SER A 200 -9.22 -23.92 3.56
C SER A 200 -8.96 -25.22 2.76
N ASN A 201 -9.31 -25.21 1.48
CA ASN A 201 -9.07 -26.33 0.55
C ASN A 201 -8.85 -25.80 -0.89
N ASN A 202 -8.60 -26.68 -1.84
CA ASN A 202 -8.33 -26.32 -3.24
C ASN A 202 -9.49 -25.55 -3.94
N PHE A 203 -10.68 -25.56 -3.38
CA PHE A 203 -11.89 -24.93 -3.94
C PHE A 203 -12.34 -23.71 -3.12
N ASN A 204 -11.84 -23.56 -1.89
CA ASN A 204 -12.24 -22.49 -0.99
C ASN A 204 -11.03 -22.01 -0.19
N GLU A 205 -10.81 -20.69 -0.17
CA GLU A 205 -9.72 -20.08 0.60
C GLU A 205 -9.86 -20.26 2.11
N GLY A 206 -11.05 -20.63 2.60
CA GLY A 206 -11.34 -20.77 4.03
C GLY A 206 -11.57 -19.44 4.74
N THR A 207 -12.08 -19.53 5.97
CA THR A 207 -12.34 -18.37 6.81
C THR A 207 -11.05 -17.96 7.54
N THR A 208 -10.65 -16.69 7.46
CA THR A 208 -9.54 -16.17 8.26
C THR A 208 -9.94 -16.06 9.72
N ILE A 209 -9.17 -16.68 10.62
CA ILE A 209 -9.38 -16.64 12.08
C ILE A 209 -8.61 -15.45 12.68
N ALA A 210 -7.36 -15.26 12.28
CA ALA A 210 -6.51 -14.16 12.70
C ALA A 210 -5.51 -13.82 11.60
N ALA A 211 -5.10 -12.57 11.52
CA ALA A 211 -3.97 -12.11 10.73
C ALA A 211 -2.79 -11.81 11.66
N ILE A 212 -1.62 -12.37 11.38
CA ILE A 212 -0.40 -12.19 12.20
C ILE A 212 0.70 -11.65 11.32
N ALA A 213 1.40 -10.62 11.81
CA ALA A 213 2.52 -10.03 11.10
C ALA A 213 3.67 -9.61 12.02
N ASP A 214 4.87 -9.53 11.43
CA ASP A 214 6.03 -8.91 12.07
C ASP A 214 5.97 -7.38 11.84
N VAL A 215 5.51 -6.65 12.84
CA VAL A 215 5.39 -5.18 12.78
C VAL A 215 6.72 -4.44 12.92
N GLU A 216 7.84 -5.15 13.13
CA GLU A 216 9.17 -4.54 13.09
C GLU A 216 9.67 -4.31 11.66
N LYS A 217 9.10 -5.03 10.70
CA LYS A 217 9.45 -4.95 9.28
C LYS A 217 8.28 -4.41 8.49
N MET A 218 8.24 -3.10 8.37
CA MET A 218 7.19 -2.40 7.62
C MET A 218 7.69 -1.97 6.26
N ILE A 219 6.79 -2.00 5.27
CA ILE A 219 7.02 -1.50 3.92
C ILE A 219 5.98 -0.44 3.57
N PHE A 220 6.38 0.48 2.72
CA PHE A 220 5.44 1.30 1.98
C PHE A 220 5.05 0.54 0.70
N GLU A 221 3.78 0.34 0.50
CA GLU A 221 3.22 -0.14 -0.76
C GLU A 221 2.34 0.95 -1.35
N GLY A 222 2.71 1.44 -2.53
CA GLY A 222 2.05 2.57 -3.15
C GLY A 222 2.02 2.49 -4.66
N LYS A 223 1.45 3.51 -5.27
CA LYS A 223 1.24 3.60 -6.72
C LYS A 223 1.81 4.90 -7.25
N VAL A 224 2.44 4.81 -8.40
CA VAL A 224 3.02 5.92 -9.15
C VAL A 224 2.34 5.99 -10.52
N ASP A 225 2.09 7.21 -10.98
CA ASP A 225 1.54 7.47 -12.31
C ASP A 225 2.50 7.11 -13.45
N GLU A 226 1.97 6.74 -14.62
CA GLU A 226 2.73 6.40 -15.81
C GLU A 226 3.73 7.51 -16.24
N SER A 227 3.39 8.77 -16.04
CA SER A 227 4.23 9.92 -16.39
C SER A 227 5.50 10.02 -15.52
N GLU A 228 5.49 9.43 -14.32
CA GLU A 228 6.58 9.46 -13.35
C GLU A 228 7.39 8.16 -13.32
N VAL A 229 6.79 6.99 -13.65
CA VAL A 229 7.45 5.70 -13.54
C VAL A 229 8.73 5.59 -14.37
N GLY A 230 8.77 6.24 -15.54
CA GLY A 230 9.97 6.27 -16.40
C GLY A 230 11.17 7.03 -15.80
N LYS A 231 10.95 7.83 -14.75
CA LYS A 231 11.97 8.65 -14.09
C LYS A 231 12.54 7.97 -12.84
N ILE A 232 11.84 6.98 -12.27
CA ILE A 232 12.22 6.30 -11.04
C ILE A 232 13.09 5.06 -11.32
N LYS A 233 13.92 4.70 -10.35
CA LYS A 233 14.75 3.50 -10.36
C LYS A 233 14.77 2.88 -8.97
N GLU A 234 15.06 1.59 -8.90
CA GLU A 234 15.32 0.91 -7.63
C GLU A 234 16.50 1.55 -6.88
N ASN A 235 16.49 1.42 -5.57
CA ASN A 235 17.45 1.99 -4.62
C ASN A 235 17.41 3.53 -4.49
N LEU A 236 16.40 4.21 -5.02
CA LEU A 236 16.20 5.62 -4.74
C LEU A 236 15.68 5.82 -3.30
N PRO A 237 16.13 6.92 -2.62
CA PRO A 237 15.63 7.25 -1.29
C PRO A 237 14.17 7.72 -1.37
N LEU A 238 13.38 7.27 -0.41
CA LEU A 238 12.00 7.67 -0.19
C LEU A 238 11.88 8.46 1.11
N GLU A 239 11.18 9.56 1.07
CA GLU A 239 10.70 10.30 2.23
C GLU A 239 9.20 10.07 2.35
N ILE A 240 8.78 9.32 3.38
CA ILE A 240 7.38 8.91 3.58
C ILE A 240 6.76 9.76 4.67
N THR A 241 5.62 10.34 4.38
CA THR A 241 4.77 11.07 5.33
C THR A 241 3.48 10.30 5.55
N VAL A 242 3.12 10.08 6.81
CA VAL A 242 1.91 9.37 7.24
C VAL A 242 0.92 10.38 7.75
N GLY A 243 -0.27 10.44 7.15
CA GLY A 243 -1.26 11.46 7.50
C GLY A 243 -1.74 11.42 8.96
N ALA A 244 -1.66 10.26 9.61
CA ALA A 244 -2.03 10.09 11.02
C ALA A 244 -0.90 10.43 12.01
N ILE A 245 0.33 10.72 11.52
CA ILE A 245 1.50 11.02 12.34
C ILE A 245 2.08 12.35 11.82
N GLU A 246 1.66 13.44 12.44
CA GLU A 246 2.09 14.77 12.07
C GLU A 246 3.57 14.98 12.41
N ASP A 247 4.25 15.84 11.63
CA ASP A 247 5.63 16.29 11.81
C ASP A 247 6.72 15.19 11.78
N GLN A 248 6.40 13.98 11.30
CA GLN A 248 7.39 12.91 11.13
C GLN A 248 7.54 12.48 9.67
N VAL A 249 8.79 12.42 9.23
CA VAL A 249 9.19 11.86 7.94
C VAL A 249 9.93 10.55 8.18
N PHE A 250 9.44 9.49 7.58
CA PHE A 250 10.07 8.18 7.62
C PHE A 250 10.93 7.98 6.39
N ASN A 251 12.19 7.64 6.61
CA ASN A 251 13.09 7.33 5.51
C ASN A 251 12.91 5.87 5.10
N ALA A 252 12.86 5.64 3.80
CA ALA A 252 12.78 4.32 3.20
C ALA A 252 13.62 4.24 1.94
N VAL A 253 13.75 3.06 1.39
CA VAL A 253 14.44 2.81 0.12
C VAL A 253 13.45 2.12 -0.82
N LEU A 254 13.43 2.56 -2.08
CA LEU A 254 12.61 1.96 -3.13
C LEU A 254 13.22 0.63 -3.57
N ASP A 255 12.57 -0.49 -3.23
CA ASP A 255 13.08 -1.82 -3.49
C ASP A 255 12.51 -2.46 -4.76
N TYR A 256 11.28 -2.09 -5.09
CA TYR A 256 10.56 -2.74 -6.18
C TYR A 256 9.69 -1.75 -6.96
N ILE A 257 9.69 -1.90 -8.26
CA ILE A 257 8.81 -1.21 -9.21
C ILE A 257 8.14 -2.27 -10.08
N ALA A 258 6.82 -2.30 -10.10
CA ALA A 258 6.08 -3.28 -10.90
C ALA A 258 6.40 -3.12 -12.39
N PRO A 259 6.77 -4.20 -13.10
CA PRO A 259 7.08 -4.14 -14.54
C PRO A 259 5.84 -3.94 -15.42
N LYS A 260 4.64 -4.05 -14.83
CA LYS A 260 3.36 -3.91 -15.53
C LYS A 260 2.46 -2.94 -14.77
N GLY A 261 2.00 -1.90 -15.46
CA GLY A 261 0.97 -1.00 -14.95
C GLY A 261 -0.41 -1.68 -14.90
N LYS A 262 -1.24 -1.22 -13.98
CA LYS A 262 -2.65 -1.58 -13.86
C LYS A 262 -3.49 -0.33 -14.11
N GLU A 263 -4.56 -0.49 -14.88
CA GLU A 263 -5.52 0.60 -15.09
C GLU A 263 -6.48 0.64 -13.89
N GLU A 264 -6.50 1.77 -13.22
CA GLU A 264 -7.41 2.03 -12.10
C GLU A 264 -8.04 3.42 -12.28
N ASN A 265 -9.36 3.48 -12.24
CA ASN A 265 -10.12 4.72 -12.40
C ASN A 265 -9.77 5.54 -13.68
N GLY A 266 -9.36 4.86 -14.76
CA GLY A 266 -9.01 5.49 -16.04
C GLY A 266 -7.57 6.04 -16.10
N ALA A 267 -6.73 5.78 -15.10
CA ALA A 267 -5.31 6.11 -15.09
C ALA A 267 -4.46 4.84 -14.98
N ILE A 268 -3.34 4.81 -15.68
CA ILE A 268 -2.38 3.70 -15.58
C ILE A 268 -1.44 3.99 -14.41
N GLN A 269 -1.45 3.09 -13.42
CA GLN A 269 -0.62 3.20 -12.23
C GLN A 269 0.31 1.99 -12.10
N PHE A 270 1.50 2.24 -11.58
CA PHE A 270 2.52 1.23 -11.32
C PHE A 270 2.70 1.06 -9.81
N GLU A 271 2.58 -0.18 -9.35
CA GLU A 271 2.83 -0.53 -7.97
C GLU A 271 4.32 -0.41 -7.63
N ILE A 272 4.61 0.20 -6.51
CA ILE A 272 5.97 0.29 -5.97
C ILE A 272 5.99 -0.17 -4.52
N LYS A 273 7.14 -0.71 -4.08
CA LYS A 273 7.37 -1.07 -2.69
C LYS A 273 8.70 -0.50 -2.21
N GLY A 274 8.70 -0.04 -0.99
CA GLY A 274 9.92 0.45 -0.34
C GLY A 274 9.97 0.04 1.12
N THR A 275 11.12 -0.45 1.57
CA THR A 275 11.34 -0.86 2.95
C THR A 275 11.62 0.35 3.83
N LEU A 276 10.85 0.49 4.91
CA LEU A 276 11.06 1.53 5.90
C LEU A 276 12.32 1.23 6.72
N ASN A 277 13.15 2.24 6.91
CA ASN A 277 14.26 2.15 7.86
C ASN A 277 13.68 2.14 9.28
N LYS A 278 14.12 1.16 10.10
CA LYS A 278 13.66 1.04 11.49
C LYS A 278 13.90 2.33 12.25
N GLN A 279 12.83 2.90 12.78
CA GLN A 279 12.89 4.01 13.74
C GLN A 279 12.36 3.49 15.07
N ASP A 280 13.22 3.40 16.09
CA ASP A 280 12.90 2.81 17.39
C ASP A 280 11.92 3.63 18.24
N THR A 281 11.47 4.79 17.76
CA THR A 281 10.74 5.78 18.57
C THR A 281 9.23 5.80 18.35
N VAL A 282 8.70 5.26 17.24
CA VAL A 282 7.28 5.36 16.91
C VAL A 282 6.73 4.05 16.39
N PHE A 283 5.68 3.59 17.03
CA PHE A 283 4.91 2.45 16.56
C PHE A 283 3.98 2.87 15.42
N ILE A 284 4.22 2.32 14.23
CA ILE A 284 3.39 2.56 13.04
C ILE A 284 2.38 1.41 12.91
N ARG A 285 1.10 1.75 12.88
CA ARG A 285 0.05 0.75 12.63
C ARG A 285 0.00 0.35 11.16
N ALA A 286 -0.23 -0.91 10.90
CA ALA A 286 -0.49 -1.41 9.55
C ALA A 286 -1.76 -0.78 8.97
N GLY A 287 -1.77 -0.54 7.65
CA GLY A 287 -2.92 0.02 6.94
C GLY A 287 -3.03 1.55 6.96
N LEU A 288 -2.10 2.27 7.61
CA LEU A 288 -2.11 3.73 7.57
C LEU A 288 -1.80 4.25 6.17
N SER A 289 -2.61 5.19 5.69
CA SER A 289 -2.36 5.89 4.43
C SER A 289 -1.11 6.75 4.53
N ALA A 290 -0.30 6.71 3.49
CA ALA A 290 0.97 7.41 3.43
C ALA A 290 1.24 7.97 2.02
N ASN A 291 2.00 9.07 1.97
CA ASN A 291 2.53 9.63 0.74
C ASN A 291 4.06 9.48 0.75
N ALA A 292 4.60 8.93 -0.31
CA ALA A 292 6.04 8.80 -0.49
C ALA A 292 6.54 9.81 -1.53
N SER A 293 7.54 10.59 -1.16
CA SER A 293 8.33 11.42 -2.06
C SER A 293 9.57 10.66 -2.48
N ILE A 294 9.64 10.24 -3.73
CA ILE A 294 10.78 9.52 -4.33
C ILE A 294 11.78 10.57 -4.78
N ILE A 295 12.96 10.63 -4.18
CA ILE A 295 13.97 11.65 -4.48
C ILE A 295 14.70 11.28 -5.77
N LEU A 296 14.38 11.99 -6.87
CA LEU A 296 15.00 11.76 -8.17
C LEU A 296 16.35 12.45 -8.31
N ALA A 297 16.46 13.66 -7.78
CA ALA A 297 17.69 14.45 -7.77
C ALA A 297 17.62 15.52 -6.69
N ARG A 298 18.78 15.88 -6.13
CA ARG A 298 18.91 16.90 -5.09
C ARG A 298 20.10 17.80 -5.39
N ALA A 299 19.92 19.09 -5.20
CA ALA A 299 20.98 20.09 -5.24
C ALA A 299 20.86 20.98 -4.01
N ASP A 300 21.89 20.97 -3.16
CA ASP A 300 21.89 21.70 -1.91
C ASP A 300 22.64 23.02 -2.05
N SER A 301 22.02 24.11 -1.57
CA SER A 301 22.63 25.47 -1.51
C SER A 301 23.08 25.99 -2.90
N VAL A 302 22.29 25.71 -3.94
CA VAL A 302 22.56 26.20 -5.31
C VAL A 302 21.88 27.54 -5.56
N LEU A 303 22.42 28.30 -6.53
CA LEU A 303 21.76 29.51 -7.01
C LEU A 303 20.48 29.11 -7.75
N ALA A 304 19.37 29.62 -7.28
CA ALA A 304 18.03 29.28 -7.76
C ALA A 304 17.28 30.53 -8.25
N LEU A 305 16.46 30.31 -9.25
CA LEU A 305 15.54 31.26 -9.83
C LEU A 305 14.15 30.64 -9.90
N LYS A 306 13.10 31.44 -9.77
CA LYS A 306 11.75 30.95 -10.04
C LYS A 306 11.63 30.51 -11.50
N GLU A 307 11.18 29.28 -11.74
CA GLU A 307 11.07 28.71 -13.08
C GLU A 307 10.18 29.55 -13.99
N ALA A 308 9.16 30.22 -13.43
CA ALA A 308 8.26 31.13 -14.16
C ALA A 308 8.96 32.33 -14.79
N LEU A 309 10.18 32.68 -14.36
CA LEU A 309 10.95 33.82 -14.92
C LEU A 309 11.85 33.39 -16.09
N VAL A 310 12.00 32.09 -16.31
CA VAL A 310 12.80 31.55 -17.41
C VAL A 310 11.98 31.53 -18.69
N GLN A 311 12.57 32.07 -19.76
CA GLN A 311 12.01 31.99 -21.10
C GLN A 311 12.82 31.06 -21.99
N PHE A 312 12.20 30.52 -22.99
CA PHE A 312 12.84 29.66 -23.98
C PHE A 312 12.76 30.34 -25.36
N ASP A 313 13.88 30.40 -26.01
CA ASP A 313 13.96 30.92 -27.39
C ASP A 313 13.19 30.00 -28.35
N ASP A 314 12.34 30.59 -29.19
CA ASP A 314 11.42 29.82 -30.04
C ASP A 314 12.14 28.95 -31.08
N GLU A 315 13.28 29.41 -31.60
CA GLU A 315 14.03 28.70 -32.63
C GLU A 315 15.04 27.72 -32.04
N THR A 316 15.83 28.17 -31.07
CA THR A 316 16.95 27.38 -30.49
C THR A 316 16.56 26.55 -29.32
N LYS A 317 15.37 26.81 -28.69
CA LYS A 317 14.89 26.23 -27.43
C LYS A 317 15.84 26.38 -26.24
N LYS A 318 16.79 27.33 -26.35
CA LYS A 318 17.71 27.65 -25.27
C LYS A 318 17.01 28.50 -24.21
N PRO A 319 17.26 28.23 -22.90
CA PRO A 319 16.73 29.04 -21.82
C PRO A 319 17.48 30.37 -21.74
N PHE A 320 16.74 31.45 -21.50
CA PHE A 320 17.27 32.78 -21.23
C PHE A 320 16.43 33.53 -20.22
N VAL A 321 16.99 34.60 -19.67
CA VAL A 321 16.29 35.55 -18.82
C VAL A 321 16.63 36.97 -19.29
N GLU A 322 15.85 37.96 -18.89
CA GLU A 322 16.16 39.35 -19.04
C GLU A 322 16.68 39.94 -17.73
N ILE A 323 17.89 40.48 -17.72
CA ILE A 323 18.54 41.10 -16.56
C ILE A 323 18.47 42.63 -16.68
N GLU A 324 18.27 43.30 -15.54
CA GLU A 324 18.30 44.76 -15.46
C GLU A 324 19.76 45.25 -15.49
N THR A 325 20.12 45.97 -16.54
CA THR A 325 21.44 46.58 -16.73
C THR A 325 21.47 48.04 -16.26
N SER A 326 20.32 48.73 -16.40
CA SER A 326 20.08 50.09 -15.88
C SER A 326 18.59 50.17 -15.50
N GLU A 327 18.17 51.21 -14.80
CA GLU A 327 16.79 51.39 -14.34
C GLU A 327 15.80 51.16 -15.48
N GLN A 328 14.99 50.10 -15.39
CA GLN A 328 14.00 49.65 -16.40
C GLN A 328 14.58 49.33 -17.80
N GLN A 329 15.89 49.08 -17.88
CA GLN A 329 16.52 48.57 -19.11
C GLN A 329 16.96 47.16 -18.94
N PHE A 330 16.42 46.27 -19.77
CA PHE A 330 16.63 44.84 -19.68
C PHE A 330 17.41 44.30 -20.86
N GLU A 331 18.34 43.40 -20.61
CA GLU A 331 19.13 42.72 -21.63
C GLU A 331 18.94 41.22 -21.52
N ARG A 332 18.76 40.57 -22.67
CA ARG A 332 18.69 39.11 -22.73
C ARG A 332 20.03 38.49 -22.38
N LYS A 333 19.98 37.47 -21.50
CA LYS A 333 21.14 36.69 -21.11
C LYS A 333 20.81 35.20 -21.15
N ASP A 334 21.55 34.45 -21.99
CA ASP A 334 21.40 33.02 -22.08
C ASP A 334 21.95 32.34 -20.80
N ILE A 335 21.27 31.31 -20.33
CA ILE A 335 21.58 30.63 -19.08
C ILE A 335 21.64 29.13 -19.27
N GLU A 336 22.33 28.43 -18.37
CA GLU A 336 22.28 26.97 -18.28
C GLU A 336 21.54 26.57 -17.02
N LEU A 337 20.50 25.75 -17.20
CA LEU A 337 19.67 25.26 -16.12
C LEU A 337 20.16 23.92 -15.58
N GLY A 338 19.88 23.67 -14.32
CA GLY A 338 20.12 22.40 -13.67
C GLY A 338 18.83 21.69 -13.27
N ILE A 339 18.74 21.33 -12.00
CA ILE A 339 17.58 20.64 -11.44
C ILE A 339 16.45 21.65 -11.21
N SER A 340 15.22 21.23 -11.48
CA SER A 340 14.00 21.98 -11.16
C SER A 340 13.09 21.14 -10.28
N ASP A 341 12.35 21.79 -9.37
CA ASP A 341 11.26 21.21 -8.57
C ASP A 341 9.87 21.69 -9.05
N GLY A 342 9.83 22.45 -10.16
CA GLY A 342 8.62 23.04 -10.73
C GLY A 342 8.28 24.42 -10.18
N ILE A 343 8.98 24.91 -9.15
CA ILE A 343 8.85 26.26 -8.59
C ILE A 343 10.16 27.01 -8.78
N PHE A 344 11.27 26.39 -8.39
CA PHE A 344 12.61 26.92 -8.53
C PHE A 344 13.45 26.04 -9.46
N VAL A 345 14.32 26.65 -10.21
CA VAL A 345 15.30 25.98 -11.06
C VAL A 345 16.71 26.42 -10.72
N GLU A 346 17.61 25.45 -10.66
CA GLU A 346 19.04 25.67 -10.49
C GLU A 346 19.62 26.41 -11.69
N VAL A 347 20.41 27.44 -11.44
CA VAL A 347 21.20 28.14 -12.47
C VAL A 347 22.65 27.70 -12.34
N LYS A 348 23.13 26.90 -13.32
CA LYS A 348 24.50 26.39 -13.35
C LYS A 348 25.51 27.41 -13.85
N SER A 349 25.11 28.18 -14.87
CA SER A 349 25.97 29.23 -15.44
C SER A 349 25.11 30.31 -16.15
N GLY A 350 25.73 31.45 -16.38
CA GLY A 350 25.13 32.57 -17.10
C GLY A 350 24.71 33.74 -16.21
N LEU A 351 24.52 33.55 -14.90
CA LEU A 351 24.10 34.64 -13.97
C LEU A 351 25.02 34.75 -12.76
N ASN A 352 25.07 35.96 -12.20
CA ASN A 352 25.70 36.24 -10.89
C ASN A 352 24.64 36.41 -9.81
N ALA A 353 25.00 36.21 -8.55
CA ALA A 353 24.06 36.30 -7.43
C ALA A 353 23.36 37.65 -7.27
N ASP A 354 24.02 38.72 -7.75
CA ASP A 354 23.50 40.09 -7.67
C ASP A 354 22.69 40.55 -8.89
N ASP A 355 22.63 39.74 -9.95
CA ASP A 355 21.86 40.05 -11.15
C ASP A 355 20.36 40.14 -10.78
N LYS A 356 19.71 41.20 -11.26
CA LYS A 356 18.27 41.43 -11.09
C LYS A 356 17.53 40.98 -12.34
N ILE A 357 16.61 40.04 -12.18
CA ILE A 357 15.89 39.41 -13.25
C ILE A 357 14.51 40.03 -13.36
N LYS A 358 14.10 40.34 -14.57
CA LYS A 358 12.79 40.89 -14.87
C LYS A 358 11.66 39.90 -14.53
N VAL A 359 10.66 40.39 -13.80
CA VAL A 359 9.40 39.69 -13.56
C VAL A 359 8.41 40.04 -14.68
N TRP A 360 7.96 39.02 -15.40
CA TRP A 360 7.14 39.21 -16.62
C TRP A 360 5.68 39.62 -16.34
N ASN A 361 5.17 39.37 -15.13
CA ASN A 361 3.85 39.83 -14.73
C ASN A 361 3.97 41.28 -14.24
N ALA A 362 3.73 42.25 -15.12
CA ALA A 362 3.52 43.62 -14.70
C ALA A 362 2.28 43.67 -13.79
N ILE A 363 2.43 44.16 -12.57
CA ILE A 363 1.28 44.54 -11.76
C ILE A 363 0.76 45.83 -12.39
N GLU A 364 -0.38 45.78 -13.09
CA GLU A 364 -1.16 46.99 -13.32
C GLU A 364 -1.60 47.49 -11.95
N GLU A 365 -0.96 48.55 -11.44
CA GLU A 365 -1.56 49.32 -10.37
C GLU A 365 -2.90 49.84 -10.88
N GLU A 366 -4.00 49.20 -10.50
CA GLU A 366 -5.33 49.80 -10.57
C GLU A 366 -5.26 51.06 -9.74
N GLU A 367 -5.04 52.21 -10.43
CA GLU A 367 -5.28 53.50 -9.87
C GLU A 367 -6.75 53.53 -9.41
N ASN A 368 -6.99 53.37 -8.12
CA ASN A 368 -8.27 53.62 -7.49
C ASN A 368 -8.67 55.06 -7.80
N ALA A 369 -9.36 55.26 -8.93
CA ALA A 369 -10.11 56.47 -9.21
C ALA A 369 -11.30 56.52 -8.23
N ASN A 370 -11.15 57.33 -7.21
CA ASN A 370 -12.28 57.88 -6.47
C ASN A 370 -13.10 58.83 -7.33
#